data_97bd67c21c5aadaa88a710e82addf169
#
_entry.id   97bd67c21c5aadaa88a710e82addf169
#
_cell.length_a   1.000
_cell.length_b   1.000
_cell.length_c   1.000
_cell.angle_alpha   90.00
_cell.angle_beta   90.00
_cell.angle_gamma   90.00
#
_symmetry.space_group_name_H-M   'P 1'
#
loop_
_entity.id
_entity.type
_entity.pdbx_description
1 polymer ?
#
loop_
_entity_poly.entity_id
_entity_poly.type
_entity_poly.pdbx_seq_one_letter_code
_entity_poly.pdbx_strand_id
1 'polypeptide(L)'
;MSEANRFNVAIIGQGPAGMTAALYAGRAGLSTVSFERMGPGGQMTTTDALDNYPGFAEGAEPFALSFAMSAQAARFGAQAKTDEVVGLDLASTPKRIVTASGEEYAADAVILAMGAAPRPLGIPHEDELRGKGISYCATCDGG
;
A
#
# COMPACT_ATOMS: atom_id res chain seq x y z
N MET A 1 4.05 7.22 24.68
CA MET A 1 3.20 7.06 23.49
C MET A 1 1.97 7.92 23.71
N SER A 2 1.66 8.85 22.80
CA SER A 2 0.49 9.70 22.94
C SER A 2 -0.79 8.94 22.57
N GLU A 3 -1.93 9.26 23.19
CA GLU A 3 -3.24 8.67 22.81
C GLU A 3 -3.57 8.93 21.33
N ALA A 4 -3.04 9.98 20.75
CA ALA A 4 -3.24 10.35 19.34
C ALA A 4 -2.71 9.31 18.34
N ASN A 5 -1.75 8.47 18.73
CA ASN A 5 -1.14 7.43 17.89
C ASN A 5 -1.66 6.02 18.23
N ARG A 6 -2.85 5.91 18.81
CA ARG A 6 -3.49 4.61 19.08
C ARG A 6 -4.68 4.37 18.15
N PHE A 7 -4.68 3.18 17.52
CA PHE A 7 -5.68 2.77 16.54
C PHE A 7 -6.22 1.36 16.83
N ASN A 8 -7.39 1.06 16.32
CA ASN A 8 -7.87 -0.33 16.31
C ASN A 8 -7.11 -1.17 15.28
N VAL A 9 -6.87 -0.58 14.09
CA VAL A 9 -6.19 -1.28 12.99
C VAL A 9 -5.08 -0.42 12.42
N ALA A 10 -3.88 -0.99 12.30
CA ALA A 10 -2.78 -0.45 11.52
C ALA A 10 -2.56 -1.32 10.27
N ILE A 11 -2.34 -0.68 9.13
CA ILE A 11 -2.16 -1.36 7.83
C ILE A 11 -0.81 -0.96 7.27
N ILE A 12 0.02 -1.94 6.93
CA ILE A 12 1.34 -1.71 6.36
C ILE A 12 1.29 -1.95 4.86
N GLY A 13 1.42 -0.87 4.10
CA GLY A 13 1.30 -0.84 2.65
C GLY A 13 -0.02 -0.19 2.19
N GLN A 14 0.06 0.72 1.21
CA GLN A 14 -1.07 1.39 0.57
C GLN A 14 -1.20 1.01 -0.91
N GLY A 15 -0.88 -0.23 -1.26
CA GLY A 15 -1.31 -0.85 -2.50
C GLY A 15 -2.83 -1.14 -2.48
N PRO A 16 -3.41 -1.72 -3.56
CA PRO A 16 -4.84 -2.01 -3.65
C PRO A 16 -5.37 -2.81 -2.46
N ALA A 17 -4.61 -3.78 -1.97
CA ALA A 17 -4.99 -4.61 -0.82
C ALA A 17 -5.08 -3.78 0.46
N GLY A 18 -4.06 -2.94 0.75
CA GLY A 18 -4.03 -2.11 1.95
C GLY A 18 -5.11 -1.02 1.94
N MET A 19 -5.32 -0.36 0.80
CA MET A 19 -6.38 0.65 0.66
C MET A 19 -7.78 0.04 0.78
N THR A 20 -7.99 -1.17 0.25
CA THR A 20 -9.24 -1.91 0.42
C THR A 20 -9.45 -2.29 1.89
N ALA A 21 -8.42 -2.78 2.57
CA ALA A 21 -8.48 -3.08 4.00
C ALA A 21 -8.81 -1.82 4.81
N ALA A 22 -8.18 -0.68 4.50
CA ALA A 22 -8.44 0.61 5.17
C ALA A 22 -9.88 1.08 4.96
N LEU A 23 -10.40 0.95 3.74
CA LEU A 23 -11.80 1.25 3.42
C LEU A 23 -12.76 0.45 4.29
N TYR A 24 -12.59 -0.87 4.35
CA TYR A 24 -13.53 -1.73 5.08
C TYR A 24 -13.38 -1.61 6.60
N ALA A 25 -12.17 -1.42 7.12
CA ALA A 25 -11.95 -1.13 8.54
C ALA A 25 -12.63 0.19 8.95
N GLY A 26 -12.46 1.25 8.15
CA GLY A 26 -13.14 2.53 8.37
C GLY A 26 -14.67 2.40 8.29
N ARG A 27 -15.20 1.65 7.32
CA ARG A 27 -16.65 1.37 7.21
C ARG A 27 -17.22 0.61 8.42
N ALA A 28 -16.38 -0.22 9.05
CA ALA A 28 -16.74 -0.92 10.29
C ALA A 28 -16.65 -0.02 11.53
N GLY A 29 -16.32 1.27 11.38
CA GLY A 29 -16.20 2.23 12.49
C GLY A 29 -14.92 2.07 13.29
N LEU A 30 -13.92 1.35 12.78
CA LEU A 30 -12.64 1.15 13.45
C LEU A 30 -11.70 2.33 13.17
N SER A 31 -11.05 2.85 14.22
CA SER A 31 -9.97 3.82 14.03
C SER A 31 -8.81 3.14 13.29
N THR A 32 -8.50 3.66 12.11
CA THR A 32 -7.60 2.98 11.16
C THR A 32 -6.49 3.92 10.69
N VAL A 33 -5.27 3.43 10.67
CA VAL A 33 -4.11 4.09 10.06
C VAL A 33 -3.45 3.16 9.06
N SER A 34 -3.01 3.70 7.93
CA SER A 34 -2.22 2.99 6.94
C SER A 34 -0.90 3.71 6.66
N PHE A 35 0.15 2.95 6.41
CA PHE A 35 1.50 3.46 6.19
C PHE A 35 2.01 3.06 4.80
N GLU A 36 2.65 4.00 4.12
CA GLU A 36 3.33 3.75 2.86
C GLU A 36 4.56 4.66 2.74
N ARG A 37 5.66 4.12 2.23
CA ARG A 37 6.93 4.83 2.13
C ARG A 37 6.89 6.04 1.21
N MET A 38 6.29 5.91 0.03
CA MET A 38 6.32 6.96 -1.00
C MET A 38 4.95 7.55 -1.32
N GLY A 39 3.90 6.75 -1.29
CA GLY A 39 2.54 7.17 -1.63
C GLY A 39 1.65 6.00 -2.03
N PRO A 40 0.33 6.22 -2.16
CA PRO A 40 -0.60 5.14 -2.44
C PRO A 40 -0.42 4.57 -3.85
N GLY A 41 -0.65 3.25 -4.00
CA GLY A 41 -0.69 2.58 -5.28
C GLY A 41 0.11 1.28 -5.35
N GLY A 42 1.30 1.23 -4.76
CA GLY A 42 2.15 0.05 -4.83
C GLY A 42 2.48 -0.33 -6.27
N GLN A 43 2.52 -1.62 -6.58
CA GLN A 43 2.92 -2.09 -7.91
C GLN A 43 1.99 -1.67 -9.06
N MET A 44 0.72 -1.36 -8.81
CA MET A 44 -0.15 -0.93 -9.90
C MET A 44 0.28 0.40 -10.53
N THR A 45 1.06 1.22 -9.82
CA THR A 45 1.61 2.48 -10.35
C THR A 45 2.91 2.30 -11.13
N THR A 46 3.37 1.07 -11.36
CA THR A 46 4.57 0.77 -12.17
C THR A 46 4.23 0.41 -13.61
N THR A 47 2.97 0.45 -14.01
CA THR A 47 2.48 0.22 -15.38
C THR A 47 1.80 1.48 -15.91
N ASP A 48 1.76 1.62 -17.24
CA ASP A 48 1.15 2.79 -17.90
C ASP A 48 -0.39 2.73 -17.89
N ALA A 49 -0.98 1.54 -17.91
CA ALA A 49 -2.41 1.32 -17.90
C ALA A 49 -2.79 0.04 -17.13
N LEU A 50 -4.03 -0.01 -16.64
CA LEU A 50 -4.61 -1.16 -15.95
C LEU A 50 -5.85 -1.63 -16.73
N ASP A 51 -5.68 -2.60 -17.61
CA ASP A 51 -6.76 -3.15 -18.44
C ASP A 51 -7.56 -4.26 -17.73
N ASN A 52 -7.06 -4.73 -16.60
CA ASN A 52 -7.61 -5.88 -15.85
C ASN A 52 -8.32 -5.49 -14.55
N TYR A 53 -8.61 -4.19 -14.33
CA TYR A 53 -9.38 -3.77 -13.16
C TYR A 53 -10.86 -3.67 -13.50
N PRO A 54 -11.75 -4.50 -12.90
CA PRO A 54 -13.16 -4.52 -13.25
C PRO A 54 -13.86 -3.17 -13.02
N GLY A 55 -14.73 -2.78 -13.96
CA GLY A 55 -15.46 -1.51 -13.89
C GLY A 55 -14.86 -0.40 -14.77
N PHE A 56 -13.71 -0.65 -15.38
CA PHE A 56 -13.02 0.29 -16.30
C PHE A 56 -12.89 -0.36 -17.67
N ALA A 57 -13.91 -0.22 -18.52
CA ALA A 57 -13.98 -0.87 -19.83
C ALA A 57 -12.86 -0.43 -20.80
N GLU A 58 -12.39 0.80 -20.66
CA GLU A 58 -11.32 1.38 -21.47
C GLU A 58 -9.96 1.38 -20.74
N GLY A 59 -9.84 0.56 -19.69
CA GLY A 59 -8.68 0.59 -18.79
C GLY A 59 -8.75 1.70 -17.75
N ALA A 60 -7.91 1.61 -16.72
CA ALA A 60 -7.79 2.61 -15.67
C ALA A 60 -6.39 3.23 -15.68
N GLU A 61 -6.32 4.54 -15.48
CA GLU A 61 -5.06 5.21 -15.20
C GLU A 61 -4.61 4.87 -13.76
N PRO A 62 -3.39 4.31 -13.58
CA PRO A 62 -2.97 3.73 -12.31
C PRO A 62 -2.94 4.70 -11.13
N PHE A 63 -2.42 5.91 -11.34
CA PHE A 63 -2.34 6.93 -10.29
C PHE A 63 -3.73 7.46 -9.92
N ALA A 64 -4.58 7.74 -10.92
CA ALA A 64 -5.95 8.21 -10.67
C ALA A 64 -6.73 7.17 -9.87
N LEU A 65 -6.62 5.88 -10.22
CA LEU A 65 -7.25 4.81 -9.47
C LEU A 65 -6.72 4.73 -8.03
N SER A 66 -5.41 4.81 -7.83
CA SER A 66 -4.81 4.74 -6.51
C SER A 66 -5.24 5.89 -5.60
N PHE A 67 -5.26 7.10 -6.13
CA PHE A 67 -5.76 8.27 -5.39
C PHE A 67 -7.26 8.16 -5.08
N ALA A 68 -8.07 7.65 -6.02
CA ALA A 68 -9.49 7.42 -5.79
C ALA A 68 -9.73 6.39 -4.66
N MET A 69 -8.97 5.29 -4.63
CA MET A 69 -9.04 4.30 -3.56
C MET A 69 -8.63 4.88 -2.20
N SER A 70 -7.55 5.66 -2.17
CA SER A 70 -7.09 6.35 -0.95
C SER A 70 -8.12 7.35 -0.45
N ALA A 71 -8.66 8.18 -1.32
CA ALA A 71 -9.73 9.14 -0.99
C ALA A 71 -11.00 8.44 -0.50
N GLN A 72 -11.34 7.28 -1.09
CA GLN A 72 -12.48 6.49 -0.65
C GLN A 72 -12.28 5.96 0.79
N ALA A 73 -11.10 5.47 1.13
CA ALA A 73 -10.78 5.03 2.49
C ALA A 73 -10.82 6.21 3.49
N ALA A 74 -10.24 7.36 3.11
CA ALA A 74 -10.23 8.57 3.93
C ALA A 74 -11.64 9.09 4.23
N ARG A 75 -12.58 8.97 3.29
CA ARG A 75 -14.00 9.35 3.49
C ARG A 75 -14.64 8.59 4.65
N PHE A 76 -14.16 7.39 4.98
CA PHE A 76 -14.61 6.58 6.11
C PHE A 76 -13.69 6.70 7.34
N GLY A 77 -12.84 7.73 7.39
CA GLY A 77 -12.01 8.05 8.56
C GLY A 77 -10.67 7.33 8.65
N ALA A 78 -10.30 6.54 7.65
CA ALA A 78 -8.97 5.95 7.62
C ALA A 78 -7.91 7.04 7.39
N GLN A 79 -6.85 7.03 8.20
CA GLN A 79 -5.72 7.95 8.09
C GLN A 79 -4.62 7.31 7.25
N ALA A 80 -4.16 8.02 6.22
CA ALA A 80 -3.00 7.63 5.43
C ALA A 80 -1.77 8.41 5.93
N LYS A 81 -0.67 7.70 6.17
CA LYS A 81 0.63 8.26 6.55
C LYS A 81 1.65 7.90 5.48
N THR A 82 2.33 8.91 4.95
CA THR A 82 3.50 8.70 4.09
C THR A 82 4.73 8.64 4.97
N ASP A 83 5.01 7.44 5.47
CA ASP A 83 6.17 7.15 6.31
C ASP A 83 6.50 5.65 6.24
N GLU A 84 7.77 5.31 6.24
CA GLU A 84 8.21 3.92 6.17
C GLU A 84 8.15 3.26 7.54
N VAL A 85 7.50 2.12 7.62
CA VAL A 85 7.55 1.29 8.84
C VAL A 85 8.87 0.53 8.88
N VAL A 86 9.68 0.81 9.90
CA VAL A 86 11.01 0.22 10.10
C VAL A 86 11.05 -0.78 11.25
N GLY A 87 10.02 -0.80 12.09
CA GLY A 87 9.94 -1.73 13.22
C GLY A 87 8.52 -2.15 13.53
N LEU A 88 8.33 -3.44 13.83
CA LEU A 88 7.06 -4.03 14.27
C LEU A 88 7.28 -4.95 15.47
N ASP A 89 6.55 -4.71 16.55
CA ASP A 89 6.38 -5.68 17.63
C ASP A 89 4.94 -6.20 17.60
N LEU A 90 4.78 -7.39 17.03
CA LEU A 90 3.48 -8.07 16.90
C LEU A 90 3.17 -9.00 18.07
N ALA A 91 4.12 -9.21 19.01
CA ALA A 91 3.91 -10.02 20.18
C ALA A 91 3.26 -9.22 21.32
N SER A 92 3.53 -7.93 21.39
CA SER A 92 2.95 -7.03 22.41
C SER A 92 1.44 -6.83 22.24
N THR A 93 0.80 -6.37 23.31
CA THR A 93 -0.61 -5.94 23.31
C THR A 93 -0.67 -4.57 24.01
N PRO A 94 -0.99 -3.47 23.31
CA PRO A 94 -1.22 -3.37 21.86
C PRO A 94 0.05 -3.65 21.04
N LYS A 95 -0.12 -3.96 19.74
CA LYS A 95 0.97 -4.09 18.76
C LYS A 95 1.68 -2.74 18.63
N ARG A 96 3.00 -2.76 18.45
CA ARG A 96 3.78 -1.53 18.29
C ARG A 96 4.35 -1.41 16.88
N ILE A 97 4.26 -0.22 16.33
CA ILE A 97 4.76 0.15 15.01
C ILE A 97 5.73 1.33 15.19
N VAL A 98 6.90 1.25 14.58
CA VAL A 98 7.90 2.32 14.58
C VAL A 98 8.15 2.72 13.13
N THR A 99 8.12 4.01 12.85
CA THR A 99 8.36 4.56 11.52
C THR A 99 9.76 5.18 11.40
N ALA A 100 10.20 5.41 10.16
CA ALA A 100 11.51 5.99 9.85
C ALA A 100 11.66 7.41 10.38
N SER A 101 10.57 8.17 10.51
CA SER A 101 10.57 9.48 11.16
C SER A 101 10.80 9.41 12.68
N GLY A 102 10.79 8.20 13.26
CA GLY A 102 10.94 7.95 14.71
C GLY A 102 9.62 8.04 15.47
N GLU A 103 8.49 8.17 14.79
CA GLU A 103 7.17 8.11 15.44
C GLU A 103 6.81 6.68 15.83
N GLU A 104 6.14 6.55 16.97
CA GLU A 104 5.62 5.29 17.48
C GLU A 104 4.09 5.29 17.46
N TYR A 105 3.53 4.19 16.96
CA TYR A 105 2.09 3.94 16.92
C TYR A 105 1.76 2.63 17.65
N ALA A 106 0.51 2.53 18.12
CA ALA A 106 -0.03 1.32 18.70
C ALA A 106 -1.33 0.93 17.99
N ALA A 107 -1.54 -0.38 17.81
CA ALA A 107 -2.77 -0.89 17.25
C ALA A 107 -3.21 -2.19 17.93
N ASP A 108 -4.52 -2.44 17.96
CA ASP A 108 -5.05 -3.70 18.47
C ASP A 108 -4.79 -4.84 17.47
N ALA A 109 -4.83 -4.54 16.17
CA ALA A 109 -4.51 -5.46 15.09
C ALA A 109 -3.62 -4.78 14.02
N VAL A 110 -2.79 -5.59 13.34
CA VAL A 110 -1.96 -5.16 12.21
C VAL A 110 -2.27 -6.01 11.00
N ILE A 111 -2.49 -5.35 9.86
CA ILE A 111 -2.64 -5.99 8.55
C ILE A 111 -1.37 -5.73 7.74
N LEU A 112 -0.71 -6.80 7.30
CA LEU A 112 0.46 -6.72 6.44
C LEU A 112 0.00 -6.81 4.98
N ALA A 113 0.07 -5.69 4.25
CA ALA A 113 -0.33 -5.55 2.85
C ALA A 113 0.82 -4.99 2.00
N MET A 114 2.04 -5.41 2.29
CA MET A 114 3.29 -4.86 1.75
C MET A 114 3.54 -5.21 0.28
N GLY A 115 2.68 -6.07 -0.31
CA GLY A 115 2.84 -6.53 -1.69
C GLY A 115 4.06 -7.42 -1.87
N ALA A 116 4.58 -7.45 -3.10
CA ALA A 116 5.78 -8.18 -3.47
C ALA A 116 6.59 -7.35 -4.47
N ALA A 117 7.88 -7.61 -4.56
CA ALA A 117 8.74 -7.06 -5.61
C ALA A 117 9.29 -8.22 -6.46
N PRO A 118 9.41 -8.06 -7.79
CA PRO A 118 10.05 -9.07 -8.61
C PRO A 118 11.52 -9.21 -8.20
N ARG A 119 12.03 -10.43 -8.27
CA ARG A 119 13.45 -10.69 -8.04
C ARG A 119 14.23 -10.24 -9.28
N PRO A 120 15.16 -9.28 -9.16
CA PRO A 120 15.93 -8.81 -10.30
C PRO A 120 16.82 -9.92 -10.87
N LEU A 121 17.09 -9.86 -12.18
CA LEU A 121 18.01 -10.75 -12.87
C LEU A 121 19.46 -10.46 -12.49
N GLY A 122 19.78 -9.21 -12.16
CA GLY A 122 21.13 -8.76 -11.82
C GLY A 122 22.05 -8.64 -13.04
N ILE A 123 21.49 -8.35 -14.22
CA ILE A 123 22.26 -8.20 -15.46
C ILE A 123 22.47 -6.71 -15.79
N PRO A 124 23.51 -6.38 -16.58
CA PRO A 124 23.72 -5.01 -17.05
C PRO A 124 22.50 -4.48 -17.81
N HIS A 125 22.18 -3.18 -17.61
CA HIS A 125 21.09 -2.47 -18.28
C HIS A 125 19.67 -3.00 -17.97
N GLU A 126 19.51 -3.81 -16.91
CA GLU A 126 18.22 -4.39 -16.53
C GLU A 126 17.13 -3.32 -16.33
N ASP A 127 17.45 -2.25 -15.58
CA ASP A 127 16.48 -1.17 -15.30
C ASP A 127 16.10 -0.39 -16.56
N GLU A 128 17.02 -0.20 -17.52
CA GLU A 128 16.76 0.49 -18.78
C GLU A 128 15.89 -0.34 -19.72
N LEU A 129 15.98 -1.67 -19.62
CA LEU A 129 15.26 -2.62 -20.47
C LEU A 129 13.93 -3.08 -19.86
N ARG A 130 13.63 -2.71 -18.62
CA ARG A 130 12.36 -3.04 -17.97
C ARG A 130 11.18 -2.42 -18.75
N GLY A 131 10.23 -3.25 -19.17
CA GLY A 131 9.13 -2.85 -20.07
C GLY A 131 9.57 -2.59 -21.52
N LYS A 132 10.84 -2.84 -21.87
CA LYS A 132 11.43 -2.65 -23.21
C LYS A 132 12.25 -3.85 -23.66
N GLY A 133 11.85 -5.04 -23.27
CA GLY A 133 12.55 -6.30 -23.56
C GLY A 133 12.76 -7.19 -22.34
N ILE A 134 12.68 -6.64 -21.12
CA ILE A 134 12.64 -7.40 -19.89
C ILE A 134 11.29 -7.18 -19.24
N SER A 135 10.50 -8.25 -19.11
CA SER A 135 9.23 -8.26 -18.39
C SER A 135 9.33 -9.12 -17.13
N TYR A 136 8.72 -8.66 -16.04
CA TYR A 136 8.55 -9.42 -14.82
C TYR A 136 7.11 -9.89 -14.62
N CYS A 137 6.20 -9.50 -15.51
CA CYS A 137 4.80 -9.88 -15.49
C CYS A 137 4.30 -10.15 -16.90
N ALA A 138 4.28 -11.42 -17.31
CA ALA A 138 3.88 -11.80 -18.67
C ALA A 138 2.47 -11.32 -19.07
N THR A 139 1.56 -11.20 -18.09
CA THR A 139 0.19 -10.71 -18.29
C THR A 139 0.04 -9.20 -18.26
N CYS A 140 1.07 -8.48 -17.78
CA CYS A 140 1.01 -7.02 -17.63
C CYS A 140 1.66 -6.31 -18.84
N ASP A 141 2.84 -6.79 -19.25
CA ASP A 141 3.71 -6.15 -20.22
C ASP A 141 4.54 -7.15 -21.05
N GLY A 142 4.17 -8.43 -21.04
CA GLY A 142 4.92 -9.50 -21.74
C GLY A 142 4.43 -9.81 -23.17
N GLY A 143 3.57 -8.97 -23.75
CA GLY A 143 2.99 -9.14 -25.08
C GLY A 143 3.71 -8.35 -26.17
#